data_015f347d00262d1a1233efdec827e024
#
_entry.id   015f347d00262d1a1233efdec827e024
#
_cell.length_a   1.000
_cell.length_b   1.000
_cell.length_c   1.000
_cell.angle_alpha   90.00
_cell.angle_beta   90.00
_cell.angle_gamma   90.00
#
_symmetry.space_group_name_H-M   'P 1'
#
loop_
_entity.id
_entity.type
_entity.pdbx_description
1 polymer ?
#
loop_
_entity_poly.entity_id
_entity_poly.type
_entity_poly.pdbx_seq_one_letter_code
_entity_poly.pdbx_strand_id
1 'polypeptide(L)'
;VPLLLAGTVFRHTVSAMSLIVEEMPDLGITRVSRWVFNCYVLHGGDGAVVVDAGLPRVVSDLEAVLGRVGGSLHAVVATHGHSDHVAGAAELTARHPAPIWLPALTLTYLGGAKPRTPTLGRAASIWPTLTDQPLDRVGVSGFLGGARVAGYGTPAGMRWTGPPPGGGLADGQALPAAPDWIVVDAAGHTDDSIALWNPTTRTLLSGDAVLTVRGKVWHTPEIVDPASAAATRRRLEALPVAHLLPGHGRPVHARETVWSGQRR
;
A
#
# COMPACT_ATOMS: atom_id res chain seq x y z
N VAL A 1 13.86 -22.64 -27.41
CA VAL A 1 13.90 -21.98 -26.10
C VAL A 1 13.49 -20.53 -26.34
N PRO A 2 12.29 -20.09 -25.98
CA PRO A 2 11.94 -18.68 -26.10
C PRO A 2 12.62 -17.89 -24.97
N LEU A 3 13.40 -16.86 -25.35
CA LEU A 3 13.86 -15.83 -24.44
C LEU A 3 12.61 -15.14 -23.87
N LEU A 4 12.33 -15.32 -22.58
CA LEU A 4 11.43 -14.45 -21.84
C LEU A 4 12.09 -13.06 -21.76
N LEU A 5 11.57 -12.16 -22.56
CA LEU A 5 11.91 -10.73 -22.52
C LEU A 5 11.59 -10.22 -21.11
N ALA A 6 12.57 -9.59 -20.48
CA ALA A 6 12.36 -8.84 -19.25
C ALA A 6 11.26 -7.81 -19.50
N GLY A 7 10.17 -7.88 -18.72
CA GLY A 7 9.03 -6.98 -18.85
C GLY A 7 9.48 -5.52 -18.89
N THR A 8 8.97 -4.79 -19.85
CA THR A 8 9.36 -3.39 -20.05
C THR A 8 8.66 -2.54 -19.01
N VAL A 9 9.39 -2.09 -18.01
CA VAL A 9 8.92 -1.10 -17.04
C VAL A 9 9.04 0.28 -17.66
N PHE A 10 7.91 0.90 -17.99
CA PHE A 10 7.91 2.29 -18.46
C PHE A 10 7.89 3.24 -17.26
N ARG A 11 8.95 4.02 -17.10
CA ARG A 11 9.02 5.10 -16.11
C ARG A 11 8.82 6.44 -16.81
N HIS A 12 7.70 7.07 -16.59
CA HIS A 12 7.48 8.45 -16.95
C HIS A 12 7.77 9.34 -15.74
N THR A 13 8.93 10.01 -15.76
CA THR A 13 9.23 11.05 -14.77
C THR A 13 8.69 12.37 -15.32
N VAL A 14 7.54 12.81 -14.84
CA VAL A 14 7.05 14.15 -15.12
C VAL A 14 7.84 15.13 -14.26
N SER A 15 8.65 15.99 -14.89
CA SER A 15 9.53 16.98 -14.27
C SER A 15 8.73 18.13 -13.65
N ALA A 16 8.06 17.89 -12.56
CA ALA A 16 7.62 18.89 -11.61
C ALA A 16 7.57 18.25 -10.21
N MET A 17 8.76 18.11 -9.59
CA MET A 17 8.91 17.66 -8.21
C MET A 17 8.32 16.28 -7.90
N SER A 18 9.06 15.22 -8.24
CA SER A 18 9.05 13.85 -7.65
C SER A 18 7.77 12.99 -7.71
N LEU A 19 6.79 13.30 -8.58
CA LEU A 19 5.77 12.33 -8.94
C LEU A 19 6.41 11.20 -9.76
N ILE A 20 6.24 9.96 -9.30
CA ILE A 20 6.64 8.76 -10.05
C ILE A 20 5.36 8.01 -10.42
N VAL A 21 5.14 7.81 -11.72
CA VAL A 21 4.14 6.89 -12.25
C VAL A 21 4.90 5.77 -12.94
N GLU A 22 4.74 4.56 -12.43
CA GLU A 22 5.44 3.37 -12.91
C GLU A 22 4.42 2.33 -13.34
N GLU A 23 4.36 2.08 -14.65
CA GLU A 23 3.48 1.08 -15.23
C GLU A 23 4.17 -0.29 -15.24
N MET A 24 3.47 -1.30 -14.77
CA MET A 24 3.88 -2.72 -14.75
C MET A 24 2.83 -3.54 -15.51
N PRO A 25 2.80 -3.44 -16.86
CA PRO A 25 1.73 -4.01 -17.66
C PRO A 25 1.62 -5.53 -17.53
N ASP A 26 2.75 -6.24 -17.38
CA ASP A 26 2.76 -7.70 -17.18
C ASP A 26 2.11 -8.14 -15.85
N LEU A 27 2.00 -7.21 -14.90
CA LEU A 27 1.33 -7.42 -13.61
C LEU A 27 -0.09 -6.84 -13.58
N GLY A 28 -0.47 -6.04 -14.59
CA GLY A 28 -1.71 -5.29 -14.57
C GLY A 28 -1.77 -4.24 -13.47
N ILE A 29 -0.64 -3.56 -13.17
CA ILE A 29 -0.52 -2.62 -12.06
C ILE A 29 0.14 -1.33 -12.52
N THR A 30 -0.36 -0.20 -12.01
CA THR A 30 0.34 1.08 -12.05
C THR A 30 0.62 1.56 -10.62
N ARG A 31 1.88 1.87 -10.32
CA ARG A 31 2.28 2.54 -9.08
C ARG A 31 2.26 4.05 -9.28
N VAL A 32 1.63 4.74 -8.35
CA VAL A 32 1.68 6.20 -8.20
C VAL A 32 2.41 6.50 -6.89
N SER A 33 3.51 7.24 -6.96
CA SER A 33 4.32 7.53 -5.78
C SER A 33 4.66 9.01 -5.68
N ARG A 34 4.44 9.55 -4.51
CA ARG A 34 4.88 10.88 -4.09
C ARG A 34 5.81 10.73 -2.89
N TRP A 35 7.07 11.18 -3.06
CA TRP A 35 8.13 10.96 -2.09
C TRP A 35 8.27 9.44 -1.82
N VAL A 36 7.95 8.99 -0.58
CA VAL A 36 8.05 7.58 -0.18
C VAL A 36 6.70 6.87 -0.16
N PHE A 37 5.59 7.59 -0.34
CA PHE A 37 4.24 7.05 -0.26
C PHE A 37 3.82 6.43 -1.59
N ASN A 38 3.45 5.16 -1.58
CA ASN A 38 3.02 4.42 -2.75
C ASN A 38 1.51 4.16 -2.71
N CYS A 39 0.88 4.39 -3.85
CA CYS A 39 -0.48 3.96 -4.14
C CYS A 39 -0.42 3.03 -5.34
N TYR A 40 -1.28 2.03 -5.41
CA TYR A 40 -1.31 1.08 -6.52
C TYR A 40 -2.68 1.05 -7.17
N VAL A 41 -2.71 1.10 -8.48
CA VAL A 41 -3.91 0.90 -9.29
C VAL A 41 -3.80 -0.48 -9.91
N LEU A 42 -4.67 -1.40 -9.49
CA LEU A 42 -4.82 -2.73 -10.06
C LEU A 42 -5.80 -2.61 -11.23
N HIS A 43 -5.36 -3.04 -12.41
CA HIS A 43 -6.18 -2.99 -13.62
C HIS A 43 -7.07 -4.24 -13.69
N GLY A 44 -8.38 -4.06 -13.79
CA GLY A 44 -9.35 -5.11 -14.08
C GLY A 44 -9.84 -5.03 -15.52
N GLY A 45 -10.64 -6.00 -15.97
CA GLY A 45 -11.13 -6.06 -17.35
C GLY A 45 -12.01 -4.86 -17.74
N ASP A 46 -12.78 -4.32 -16.80
CA ASP A 46 -13.74 -3.23 -17.00
C ASP A 46 -13.60 -2.09 -15.99
N GLY A 47 -12.60 -2.16 -15.12
CA GLY A 47 -12.36 -1.15 -14.10
C GLY A 47 -11.06 -1.33 -13.35
N ALA A 48 -10.90 -0.56 -12.30
CA ALA A 48 -9.70 -0.53 -11.47
C ALA A 48 -10.00 -0.63 -9.98
N VAL A 49 -9.06 -1.20 -9.22
CA VAL A 49 -9.04 -1.15 -7.76
C VAL A 49 -7.84 -0.31 -7.34
N VAL A 50 -8.06 0.67 -6.49
CA VAL A 50 -6.98 1.46 -5.89
C VAL A 50 -6.64 0.86 -4.53
N VAL A 51 -5.37 0.50 -4.34
CA VAL A 51 -4.83 0.03 -3.06
C VAL A 51 -4.00 1.16 -2.45
N ASP A 52 -4.34 1.53 -1.23
CA ASP A 52 -3.78 2.65 -0.48
C ASP A 52 -3.94 3.96 -1.25
N ALA A 53 -5.09 4.61 -1.09
CA ALA A 53 -5.36 5.89 -1.75
C ALA A 53 -4.43 7.03 -1.29
N GLY A 54 -3.59 6.75 -0.29
CA GLY A 54 -2.53 7.62 0.16
C GLY A 54 -3.05 8.91 0.79
N LEU A 55 -2.41 10.00 0.41
CA LEU A 55 -2.69 11.32 0.94
C LEU A 55 -3.68 12.07 0.04
N PRO A 56 -4.53 12.98 0.56
CA PRO A 56 -5.48 13.73 -0.27
C PRO A 56 -4.86 14.38 -1.50
N ARG A 57 -3.63 14.90 -1.38
CA ARG A 57 -2.92 15.55 -2.50
C ARG A 57 -2.46 14.59 -3.61
N VAL A 58 -2.54 13.28 -3.41
CA VAL A 58 -2.22 12.26 -4.42
C VAL A 58 -3.45 11.88 -5.25
N VAL A 59 -4.65 12.27 -4.81
CA VAL A 59 -5.90 11.92 -5.48
C VAL A 59 -5.93 12.34 -6.93
N SER A 60 -5.49 13.56 -7.26
CA SER A 60 -5.42 14.03 -8.65
C SER A 60 -4.45 13.23 -9.52
N ASP A 61 -3.38 12.70 -8.94
CA ASP A 61 -2.44 11.84 -9.66
C ASP A 61 -3.06 10.46 -9.93
N LEU A 62 -3.83 9.91 -8.97
CA LEU A 62 -4.60 8.68 -9.13
C LEU A 62 -5.69 8.85 -10.21
N GLU A 63 -6.42 9.98 -10.20
CA GLU A 63 -7.41 10.29 -11.24
C GLU A 63 -6.81 10.32 -12.64
N ALA A 64 -5.62 10.92 -12.78
CA ALA A 64 -4.91 10.95 -14.05
C ALA A 64 -4.51 9.54 -14.53
N VAL A 65 -4.22 8.62 -13.62
CA VAL A 65 -3.96 7.21 -13.95
C VAL A 65 -5.27 6.50 -14.32
N LEU A 66 -6.33 6.64 -13.50
CA LEU A 66 -7.63 6.05 -13.78
C LEU A 66 -8.18 6.47 -15.14
N GLY A 67 -8.03 7.75 -15.51
CA GLY A 67 -8.42 8.25 -16.83
C GLY A 67 -7.64 7.61 -17.99
N ARG A 68 -6.38 7.21 -17.77
CA ARG A 68 -5.58 6.52 -18.79
C ARG A 68 -5.91 5.04 -18.94
N VAL A 69 -6.22 4.37 -17.85
CA VAL A 69 -6.59 2.94 -17.89
C VAL A 69 -8.01 2.69 -18.39
N GLY A 70 -8.80 3.77 -18.58
CA GLY A 70 -10.08 3.72 -19.32
C GLY A 70 -11.22 3.02 -18.58
N GLY A 71 -11.06 2.71 -17.30
CA GLY A 71 -12.04 1.99 -16.50
C GLY A 71 -12.67 2.82 -15.40
N SER A 72 -13.81 2.34 -14.87
CA SER A 72 -14.42 2.88 -13.66
C SER A 72 -13.63 2.43 -12.42
N LEU A 73 -13.67 3.24 -11.37
CA LEU A 73 -13.17 2.81 -10.06
C LEU A 73 -14.17 1.82 -9.45
N HIS A 74 -13.74 0.59 -9.17
CA HIS A 74 -14.59 -0.47 -8.62
C HIS A 74 -14.46 -0.60 -7.10
N ALA A 75 -13.30 -0.30 -6.55
CA ALA A 75 -13.08 -0.29 -5.12
C ALA A 75 -11.85 0.55 -4.74
N VAL A 76 -11.85 1.05 -3.51
CA VAL A 76 -10.65 1.53 -2.81
C VAL A 76 -10.38 0.59 -1.64
N VAL A 77 -9.15 0.15 -1.50
CA VAL A 77 -8.71 -0.79 -0.47
C VAL A 77 -7.59 -0.15 0.34
N ALA A 78 -7.59 -0.33 1.65
CA ALA A 78 -6.47 0.04 2.48
C ALA A 78 -5.77 -1.20 3.05
N THR A 79 -4.44 -1.17 3.11
CA THR A 79 -3.64 -2.22 3.75
C THR A 79 -3.66 -2.12 5.27
N HIS A 80 -3.83 -0.92 5.81
CA HIS A 80 -4.02 -0.65 7.23
C HIS A 80 -4.56 0.78 7.44
N GLY A 81 -4.86 1.14 8.67
CA GLY A 81 -5.57 2.39 8.97
C GLY A 81 -4.68 3.62 9.20
N HIS A 82 -3.38 3.60 8.90
CA HIS A 82 -2.57 4.82 8.99
C HIS A 82 -3.03 5.87 7.96
N SER A 83 -2.88 7.14 8.32
CA SER A 83 -3.42 8.25 7.53
C SER A 83 -2.81 8.38 6.13
N ASP A 84 -1.57 7.99 5.95
CA ASP A 84 -0.88 8.00 4.67
C ASP A 84 -1.29 6.86 3.72
N HIS A 85 -2.14 5.95 4.19
CA HIS A 85 -2.77 4.89 3.38
C HIS A 85 -4.26 5.14 3.11
N VAL A 86 -4.97 5.83 4.03
CA VAL A 86 -6.42 5.97 3.94
C VAL A 86 -6.92 7.39 3.69
N ALA A 87 -6.11 8.43 3.90
CA ALA A 87 -6.63 9.80 3.95
C ALA A 87 -7.16 10.32 2.61
N GLY A 88 -6.67 9.80 1.48
CA GLY A 88 -7.18 10.16 0.15
C GLY A 88 -8.45 9.41 -0.27
N ALA A 89 -8.82 8.33 0.44
CA ALA A 89 -9.92 7.46 0.02
C ALA A 89 -11.27 8.18 -0.07
N ALA A 90 -11.58 9.03 0.92
CA ALA A 90 -12.83 9.78 0.95
C ALA A 90 -12.95 10.76 -0.22
N GLU A 91 -11.88 11.48 -0.54
CA GLU A 91 -11.84 12.43 -1.65
C GLU A 91 -11.93 11.71 -3.00
N LEU A 92 -11.19 10.61 -3.16
CA LEU A 92 -11.21 9.81 -4.39
C LEU A 92 -12.62 9.24 -4.66
N THR A 93 -13.27 8.68 -3.63
CA THR A 93 -14.61 8.09 -3.80
C THR A 93 -15.73 9.12 -3.88
N ALA A 94 -15.52 10.36 -3.42
CA ALA A 94 -16.45 11.47 -3.67
C ALA A 94 -16.49 11.86 -5.16
N ARG A 95 -15.38 11.69 -5.88
CA ARG A 95 -15.27 12.00 -7.31
C ARG A 95 -15.56 10.79 -8.21
N HIS A 96 -15.18 9.60 -7.75
CA HIS A 96 -15.38 8.32 -8.41
C HIS A 96 -16.11 7.37 -7.45
N PRO A 97 -17.44 7.35 -7.40
CA PRO A 97 -18.22 6.56 -6.45
C PRO A 97 -17.86 5.08 -6.50
N ALA A 98 -17.28 4.58 -5.41
CA ALA A 98 -16.87 3.19 -5.24
C ALA A 98 -16.83 2.83 -3.74
N PRO A 99 -17.06 1.56 -3.37
CA PRO A 99 -16.94 1.13 -1.98
C PRO A 99 -15.48 1.22 -1.49
N ILE A 100 -15.32 1.58 -0.22
CA ILE A 100 -14.02 1.56 0.47
C ILE A 100 -13.97 0.31 1.34
N TRP A 101 -12.94 -0.51 1.17
CA TRP A 101 -12.70 -1.71 1.94
C TRP A 101 -11.51 -1.51 2.87
N LEU A 102 -11.73 -1.74 4.16
CA LEU A 102 -10.70 -1.61 5.18
C LEU A 102 -10.40 -2.99 5.80
N PRO A 103 -9.23 -3.20 6.41
CA PRO A 103 -9.03 -4.40 7.23
C PRO A 103 -10.15 -4.54 8.26
N ALA A 104 -10.58 -5.77 8.54
CA ALA A 104 -11.72 -6.02 9.44
C ALA A 104 -11.50 -5.39 10.83
N LEU A 105 -10.27 -5.40 11.34
CA LEU A 105 -9.95 -4.80 12.64
C LEU A 105 -10.04 -3.26 12.60
N THR A 106 -9.74 -2.62 11.47
CA THR A 106 -9.87 -1.16 11.32
C THR A 106 -11.32 -0.69 11.56
N LEU A 107 -12.32 -1.53 11.20
CA LEU A 107 -13.72 -1.21 11.45
C LEU A 107 -14.02 -1.10 12.96
N THR A 108 -13.33 -1.85 13.80
CA THR A 108 -13.50 -1.75 15.27
C THR A 108 -12.95 -0.41 15.78
N TYR A 109 -11.91 0.13 15.15
CA TYR A 109 -11.36 1.45 15.49
C TYR A 109 -12.32 2.57 15.09
N LEU A 110 -13.04 2.43 13.99
CA LEU A 110 -14.14 3.33 13.63
C LEU A 110 -15.29 3.27 14.64
N GLY A 111 -15.50 2.11 15.26
CA GLY A 111 -16.44 1.90 16.36
C GLY A 111 -15.97 2.42 17.74
N GLY A 112 -14.77 3.01 17.80
CA GLY A 112 -14.22 3.64 19.03
C GLY A 112 -13.17 2.81 19.76
N ALA A 113 -12.82 1.60 19.30
CA ALA A 113 -11.66 0.88 19.80
C ALA A 113 -10.37 1.69 19.50
N LYS A 114 -9.38 1.57 20.36
CA LYS A 114 -8.12 2.31 20.19
C LYS A 114 -7.07 1.42 19.54
N PRO A 115 -6.47 1.84 18.40
CA PRO A 115 -5.32 1.15 17.84
C PRO A 115 -4.12 1.26 18.78
N ARG A 116 -3.26 0.25 18.79
CA ARG A 116 -1.95 0.36 19.40
C ARG A 116 -1.06 1.26 18.57
N THR A 117 -0.20 2.02 19.21
CA THR A 117 0.78 2.89 18.54
C THR A 117 2.20 2.43 18.87
N PRO A 118 3.15 2.54 17.94
CA PRO A 118 4.54 2.22 18.20
C PRO A 118 5.13 3.21 19.21
N THR A 119 6.18 2.77 19.92
CA THR A 119 6.98 3.70 20.74
C THR A 119 7.66 4.74 19.85
N LEU A 120 7.97 5.93 20.40
CA LEU A 120 8.66 6.99 19.66
C LEU A 120 9.96 6.53 19.01
N GLY A 121 10.73 5.65 19.69
CA GLY A 121 11.96 5.09 19.13
C GLY A 121 11.71 4.18 17.93
N ARG A 122 10.64 3.40 17.94
CA ARG A 122 10.24 2.57 16.79
C ARG A 122 9.69 3.40 15.65
N ALA A 123 8.85 4.40 15.94
CA ALA A 123 8.37 5.33 14.93
C ALA A 123 9.52 6.08 14.25
N ALA A 124 10.54 6.51 15.01
CA ALA A 124 11.71 7.16 14.44
C ALA A 124 12.61 6.21 13.63
N SER A 125 12.51 4.89 13.83
CA SER A 125 13.40 3.92 13.17
C SER A 125 13.16 3.73 11.67
N ILE A 126 12.02 4.22 11.13
CA ILE A 126 11.73 4.19 9.67
C ILE A 126 12.46 5.28 8.88
N TRP A 127 13.23 6.17 9.53
CA TRP A 127 13.90 7.27 8.84
C TRP A 127 14.70 6.87 7.58
N PRO A 128 15.30 5.65 7.46
CA PRO A 128 15.98 5.27 6.23
C PRO A 128 15.08 5.25 5.00
N THR A 129 13.79 4.93 5.15
CA THR A 129 12.82 4.99 4.05
C THR A 129 12.57 6.44 3.61
N LEU A 130 12.50 7.37 4.55
CA LEU A 130 12.24 8.79 4.29
C LEU A 130 13.36 9.45 3.48
N THR A 131 14.56 8.88 3.48
CA THR A 131 15.74 9.39 2.75
C THR A 131 16.04 8.61 1.48
N ASP A 132 15.27 7.56 1.16
CA ASP A 132 15.52 6.69 0.00
C ASP A 132 15.14 7.34 -1.34
N GLN A 133 14.25 8.32 -1.31
CA GLN A 133 13.78 9.05 -2.47
C GLN A 133 13.89 10.56 -2.24
N PRO A 134 14.03 11.37 -3.32
CA PRO A 134 14.06 12.82 -3.19
C PRO A 134 12.84 13.36 -2.47
N LEU A 135 13.06 14.33 -1.58
CA LEU A 135 12.00 14.97 -0.82
C LEU A 135 10.98 15.64 -1.75
N ASP A 136 9.72 15.30 -1.60
CA ASP A 136 8.61 15.92 -2.32
C ASP A 136 7.77 16.79 -1.37
N ARG A 137 7.71 18.09 -1.65
CA ARG A 137 6.94 19.04 -0.85
C ARG A 137 5.44 18.71 -0.84
N VAL A 138 4.91 18.15 -1.94
CA VAL A 138 3.51 17.72 -2.03
C VAL A 138 3.27 16.53 -1.11
N GLY A 139 4.15 15.52 -1.14
CA GLY A 139 4.09 14.37 -0.25
C GLY A 139 4.18 14.78 1.23
N VAL A 140 5.16 15.63 1.59
CA VAL A 140 5.33 16.10 2.97
C VAL A 140 4.12 16.90 3.45
N SER A 141 3.64 17.87 2.66
CA SER A 141 2.47 18.66 3.05
C SER A 141 1.18 17.84 3.10
N GLY A 142 1.06 16.85 2.24
CA GLY A 142 -0.03 15.87 2.25
C GLY A 142 -0.03 15.02 3.51
N PHE A 143 1.14 14.53 3.92
CA PHE A 143 1.30 13.76 5.16
C PHE A 143 0.88 14.57 6.39
N LEU A 144 1.35 15.79 6.52
CA LEU A 144 0.98 16.69 7.63
C LEU A 144 -0.52 17.04 7.65
N GLY A 145 -1.17 17.04 6.49
CA GLY A 145 -2.62 17.27 6.35
C GLY A 145 -3.48 16.02 6.52
N GLY A 146 -2.97 14.84 6.08
CA GLY A 146 -3.74 13.60 5.99
C GLY A 146 -4.29 13.11 7.32
N ALA A 147 -3.51 13.19 8.39
CA ALA A 147 -3.94 12.81 9.73
C ALA A 147 -5.14 13.60 10.28
N ARG A 148 -5.49 14.73 9.66
CA ARG A 148 -6.69 15.53 10.01
C ARG A 148 -7.94 15.02 9.31
N VAL A 149 -7.79 14.28 8.24
CA VAL A 149 -8.89 13.78 7.37
C VAL A 149 -9.30 12.38 7.78
N ALA A 150 -8.39 11.44 7.74
CA ALA A 150 -8.66 10.06 8.08
C ALA A 150 -7.41 9.34 8.59
N GLY A 151 -7.60 8.19 9.23
CA GLY A 151 -6.55 7.34 9.73
C GLY A 151 -6.19 7.61 11.19
N TYR A 152 -5.28 6.80 11.69
CA TYR A 152 -4.64 6.97 12.99
C TYR A 152 -3.12 7.14 12.83
N GLY A 153 -2.40 7.21 13.91
CA GLY A 153 -0.97 7.57 13.97
C GLY A 153 -0.75 8.74 14.91
N THR A 154 -1.84 9.25 15.49
CA THR A 154 -1.84 10.28 16.54
C THR A 154 -2.51 9.75 17.80
N PRO A 155 -2.26 10.32 19.01
CA PRO A 155 -2.89 9.89 20.25
C PRO A 155 -4.43 9.92 20.25
N ALA A 156 -5.03 10.59 19.28
CA ALA A 156 -6.49 10.81 19.21
C ALA A 156 -7.28 9.57 18.73
N GLY A 157 -6.61 8.46 18.35
CA GLY A 157 -7.26 7.28 17.78
C GLY A 157 -7.64 7.44 16.30
N MET A 158 -8.51 6.56 15.80
CA MET A 158 -8.95 6.57 14.41
C MET A 158 -9.83 7.77 14.11
N ARG A 159 -9.48 8.53 13.08
CA ARG A 159 -10.33 9.57 12.49
C ARG A 159 -10.83 9.08 11.13
N TRP A 160 -12.09 9.40 10.83
CA TRP A 160 -12.68 9.07 9.55
C TRP A 160 -13.72 10.12 9.15
N THR A 161 -13.50 10.76 8.01
CA THR A 161 -14.42 11.76 7.46
C THR A 161 -15.04 11.31 6.14
N GLY A 162 -14.72 10.08 5.72
CA GLY A 162 -15.23 9.47 4.49
C GLY A 162 -16.64 8.87 4.66
N PRO A 163 -17.21 8.33 3.56
CA PRO A 163 -18.43 7.56 3.61
C PRO A 163 -18.24 6.30 4.48
N PRO A 164 -19.34 5.68 4.95
CA PRO A 164 -19.25 4.38 5.60
C PRO A 164 -18.49 3.38 4.73
N PRO A 165 -17.53 2.61 5.28
CA PRO A 165 -16.84 1.57 4.52
C PRO A 165 -17.82 0.54 3.97
N GLY A 166 -17.53 -0.01 2.79
CA GLY A 166 -18.29 -1.09 2.15
C GLY A 166 -18.18 -2.43 2.89
N GLY A 167 -17.10 -2.60 3.67
CA GLY A 167 -16.93 -3.79 4.51
C GLY A 167 -15.50 -3.96 5.02
N GLY A 168 -15.30 -5.05 5.79
CA GLY A 168 -14.02 -5.46 6.34
C GLY A 168 -13.37 -6.55 5.50
N LEU A 169 -12.05 -6.49 5.37
CA LEU A 169 -11.23 -7.51 4.72
C LEU A 169 -10.64 -8.45 5.77
N ALA A 170 -10.81 -9.74 5.57
CA ALA A 170 -10.32 -10.78 6.47
C ALA A 170 -9.31 -11.70 5.76
N ASP A 171 -8.44 -12.32 6.55
CA ASP A 171 -7.44 -13.26 6.08
C ASP A 171 -8.02 -14.38 5.22
N GLY A 172 -7.35 -14.70 4.11
CA GLY A 172 -7.76 -15.73 3.14
C GLY A 172 -8.90 -15.32 2.21
N GLN A 173 -9.51 -14.17 2.40
CA GLN A 173 -10.58 -13.66 1.56
C GLN A 173 -10.04 -13.20 0.20
N ALA A 174 -10.79 -13.50 -0.89
CA ALA A 174 -10.53 -12.86 -2.17
C ALA A 174 -10.88 -11.36 -2.10
N LEU A 175 -10.07 -10.54 -2.75
CA LEU A 175 -10.28 -9.09 -2.75
C LEU A 175 -11.54 -8.74 -3.57
N PRO A 176 -12.49 -7.97 -3.04
CA PRO A 176 -13.63 -7.49 -3.82
C PRO A 176 -13.16 -6.72 -5.07
N ALA A 177 -13.81 -6.98 -6.20
CA ALA A 177 -13.50 -6.41 -7.52
C ALA A 177 -12.09 -6.78 -8.09
N ALA A 178 -11.31 -7.62 -7.39
CA ALA A 178 -10.04 -8.15 -7.89
C ALA A 178 -9.80 -9.57 -7.32
N PRO A 179 -10.59 -10.58 -7.71
CA PRO A 179 -10.64 -11.89 -7.05
C PRO A 179 -9.35 -12.72 -7.16
N ASP A 180 -8.45 -12.37 -8.07
CA ASP A 180 -7.12 -12.98 -8.17
C ASP A 180 -6.18 -12.59 -7.02
N TRP A 181 -6.57 -11.61 -6.21
CA TRP A 181 -5.85 -11.17 -5.05
C TRP A 181 -6.44 -11.73 -3.76
N ILE A 182 -5.58 -12.27 -2.92
CA ILE A 182 -5.95 -12.88 -1.64
C ILE A 182 -5.46 -11.98 -0.51
N VAL A 183 -6.33 -11.69 0.43
CA VAL A 183 -5.98 -10.98 1.66
C VAL A 183 -5.13 -11.87 2.55
N VAL A 184 -4.02 -11.36 3.02
CA VAL A 184 -3.09 -12.05 3.95
C VAL A 184 -2.96 -11.20 5.20
N ASP A 185 -3.28 -11.76 6.37
CA ASP A 185 -3.01 -11.09 7.64
C ASP A 185 -1.51 -10.79 7.76
N ALA A 186 -1.19 -9.54 8.06
CA ALA A 186 0.16 -9.01 8.12
C ALA A 186 0.39 -8.15 9.38
N ALA A 187 -0.32 -8.48 10.46
CA ALA A 187 -0.22 -7.77 11.73
C ALA A 187 1.22 -7.70 12.26
N GLY A 188 1.54 -6.62 12.95
CA GLY A 188 2.85 -6.39 13.57
C GLY A 188 3.33 -4.96 13.44
N HIS A 189 3.35 -4.39 12.23
CA HIS A 189 3.53 -2.93 12.03
C HIS A 189 2.37 -2.20 12.72
N THR A 190 1.18 -2.59 12.38
CA THR A 190 -0.06 -2.29 13.11
C THR A 190 -0.82 -3.59 13.38
N ASP A 191 -1.82 -3.55 14.25
CA ASP A 191 -2.63 -4.73 14.54
C ASP A 191 -3.56 -5.09 13.38
N ASP A 192 -3.98 -4.10 12.60
CA ASP A 192 -4.90 -4.22 11.49
C ASP A 192 -4.22 -4.35 10.12
N SER A 193 -2.88 -4.47 10.08
CA SER A 193 -2.17 -4.62 8.82
C SER A 193 -2.57 -5.88 8.07
N ILE A 194 -2.84 -5.72 6.77
CA ILE A 194 -2.98 -6.81 5.80
C ILE A 194 -2.02 -6.60 4.64
N ALA A 195 -1.69 -7.68 3.96
CA ALA A 195 -1.05 -7.68 2.65
C ALA A 195 -1.99 -8.28 1.60
N LEU A 196 -1.74 -8.01 0.33
CA LEU A 196 -2.50 -8.60 -0.77
C LEU A 196 -1.56 -9.44 -1.62
N TRP A 197 -1.91 -10.70 -1.81
CA TRP A 197 -1.14 -11.68 -2.55
C TRP A 197 -1.83 -12.12 -3.83
N ASN A 198 -1.15 -11.99 -4.97
CA ASN A 198 -1.59 -12.57 -6.22
C ASN A 198 -0.69 -13.78 -6.56
N PRO A 199 -1.21 -15.03 -6.45
CA PRO A 199 -0.43 -16.23 -6.70
C PRO A 199 -0.05 -16.43 -8.17
N THR A 200 -0.86 -15.93 -9.11
CA THR A 200 -0.63 -16.07 -10.54
C THR A 200 0.58 -15.26 -11.00
N THR A 201 0.65 -14.00 -10.61
CA THR A 201 1.76 -13.11 -10.95
C THR A 201 2.89 -13.16 -9.92
N ARG A 202 2.69 -13.88 -8.80
CA ARG A 202 3.61 -13.95 -7.67
C ARG A 202 3.94 -12.56 -7.11
N THR A 203 2.91 -11.70 -7.04
CA THR A 203 3.02 -10.31 -6.60
C THR A 203 2.48 -10.15 -5.19
N LEU A 204 3.23 -9.48 -4.34
CA LEU A 204 2.84 -9.12 -2.97
C LEU A 204 2.79 -7.60 -2.82
N LEU A 205 1.60 -7.07 -2.54
CA LEU A 205 1.40 -5.72 -2.00
C LEU A 205 1.49 -5.85 -0.48
N SER A 206 2.61 -5.44 0.09
CA SER A 206 2.92 -5.73 1.50
C SER A 206 2.42 -4.69 2.49
N GLY A 207 1.84 -3.56 2.00
CA GLY A 207 1.64 -2.41 2.89
C GLY A 207 2.95 -2.09 3.60
N ASP A 208 2.87 -1.88 4.90
CA ASP A 208 4.04 -1.55 5.72
C ASP A 208 4.61 -2.72 6.51
N ALA A 209 4.09 -3.92 6.33
CA ALA A 209 4.69 -5.11 6.95
C ALA A 209 6.11 -5.39 6.41
N VAL A 210 6.33 -5.10 5.11
CA VAL A 210 7.64 -5.18 4.46
C VAL A 210 7.83 -3.94 3.59
N LEU A 211 8.86 -3.19 3.86
CA LEU A 211 9.27 -2.00 3.12
C LEU A 211 10.47 -2.31 2.22
N THR A 212 10.93 -1.31 1.50
CA THR A 212 12.21 -1.38 0.80
C THR A 212 13.04 -0.12 1.05
N VAL A 213 14.34 -0.32 1.18
CA VAL A 213 15.31 0.76 1.31
C VAL A 213 16.43 0.52 0.31
N ARG A 214 16.71 1.51 -0.53
CA ARG A 214 17.72 1.43 -1.60
C ARG A 214 17.55 0.19 -2.49
N GLY A 215 16.28 -0.16 -2.79
CA GLY A 215 15.93 -1.32 -3.62
C GLY A 215 16.18 -2.67 -2.96
N LYS A 216 16.34 -2.72 -1.64
CA LYS A 216 16.47 -3.96 -0.86
C LYS A 216 15.28 -4.14 0.04
N VAL A 217 14.81 -5.37 0.15
CA VAL A 217 13.74 -5.76 1.08
C VAL A 217 14.15 -5.43 2.52
N TRP A 218 13.26 -4.82 3.25
CA TRP A 218 13.49 -4.39 4.61
C TRP A 218 12.25 -4.59 5.47
N HIS A 219 12.29 -5.52 6.41
CA HIS A 219 11.20 -5.69 7.36
C HIS A 219 11.12 -4.46 8.25
N THR A 220 9.94 -3.87 8.33
CA THR A 220 9.75 -2.63 9.09
C THR A 220 10.18 -2.80 10.54
N PRO A 221 10.98 -1.89 11.10
CA PRO A 221 11.27 -1.85 12.53
C PRO A 221 10.19 -1.12 13.33
N GLU A 222 9.33 -0.36 12.67
CA GLU A 222 8.17 0.27 13.27
C GLU A 222 7.08 -0.78 13.47
N ILE A 223 7.03 -1.35 14.67
CA ILE A 223 6.11 -2.43 15.03
C ILE A 223 5.43 -2.15 16.37
N VAL A 224 4.15 -2.50 16.47
CA VAL A 224 3.38 -2.43 17.73
C VAL A 224 3.42 -3.76 18.47
N ASP A 225 3.58 -4.88 17.75
CA ASP A 225 3.66 -6.23 18.31
C ASP A 225 4.79 -7.04 17.69
N PRO A 226 5.89 -7.31 18.44
CA PRO A 226 7.00 -8.11 17.94
C PRO A 226 6.65 -9.56 17.62
N ALA A 227 5.70 -10.17 18.36
CA ALA A 227 5.33 -11.57 18.14
C ALA A 227 4.54 -11.71 16.84
N SER A 228 3.56 -10.84 16.62
CA SER A 228 2.80 -10.76 15.36
C SER A 228 3.71 -10.43 14.19
N ALA A 229 4.63 -9.46 14.32
CA ALA A 229 5.59 -9.12 13.27
C ALA A 229 6.48 -10.31 12.89
N ALA A 230 6.94 -11.09 13.87
CA ALA A 230 7.72 -12.30 13.60
C ALA A 230 6.89 -13.41 12.92
N ALA A 231 5.61 -13.56 13.27
CA ALA A 231 4.69 -14.48 12.62
C ALA A 231 4.40 -14.06 11.18
N THR A 232 4.09 -12.79 10.96
CA THR A 232 3.90 -12.18 9.63
C THR A 232 5.13 -12.38 8.75
N ARG A 233 6.32 -12.09 9.27
CA ARG A 233 7.55 -12.31 8.53
C ARG A 233 7.68 -13.75 8.04
N ARG A 234 7.52 -14.74 8.92
CA ARG A 234 7.59 -16.16 8.52
C ARG A 234 6.54 -16.52 7.47
N ARG A 235 5.33 -15.99 7.62
CA ARG A 235 4.23 -16.22 6.69
C ARG A 235 4.52 -15.65 5.30
N LEU A 236 4.95 -14.40 5.22
CA LEU A 236 5.24 -13.74 3.96
C LEU A 236 6.47 -14.33 3.28
N GLU A 237 7.53 -14.68 4.03
CA GLU A 237 8.73 -15.33 3.50
C GLU A 237 8.45 -16.76 2.97
N ALA A 238 7.36 -17.41 3.39
CA ALA A 238 6.92 -18.70 2.85
C ALA A 238 6.24 -18.58 1.48
N LEU A 239 5.80 -17.38 1.07
CA LEU A 239 5.24 -17.13 -0.24
C LEU A 239 6.36 -17.00 -1.30
N PRO A 240 6.18 -17.57 -2.50
CA PRO A 240 7.18 -17.48 -3.58
C PRO A 240 7.12 -16.12 -4.29
N VAL A 241 7.29 -15.02 -3.55
CA VAL A 241 7.15 -13.65 -4.04
C VAL A 241 8.22 -13.31 -5.07
N ALA A 242 7.81 -13.04 -6.30
CA ALA A 242 8.69 -12.55 -7.37
C ALA A 242 8.68 -11.02 -7.45
N HIS A 243 7.55 -10.40 -7.11
CA HIS A 243 7.33 -8.95 -7.18
C HIS A 243 6.83 -8.45 -5.84
N LEU A 244 7.67 -7.70 -5.12
CA LEU A 244 7.32 -7.03 -3.87
C LEU A 244 7.01 -5.56 -4.14
N LEU A 245 5.80 -5.14 -3.81
CA LEU A 245 5.28 -3.79 -3.99
C LEU A 245 4.93 -3.22 -2.60
N PRO A 246 5.83 -2.47 -1.96
CA PRO A 246 5.67 -2.01 -0.58
C PRO A 246 4.84 -0.72 -0.47
N GLY A 247 4.30 -0.43 0.72
CA GLY A 247 3.68 0.87 1.02
C GLY A 247 4.69 2.03 0.94
N HIS A 248 5.94 1.78 1.33
CA HIS A 248 7.03 2.75 1.23
C HIS A 248 8.28 2.15 0.58
N GLY A 249 8.94 2.96 -0.26
CA GLY A 249 10.14 2.56 -0.97
C GLY A 249 9.86 2.11 -2.40
N ARG A 250 10.85 1.49 -3.05
CA ARG A 250 10.78 1.09 -4.46
C ARG A 250 10.34 -0.37 -4.59
N PRO A 251 9.56 -0.73 -5.62
CA PRO A 251 9.32 -2.12 -5.97
C PRO A 251 10.61 -2.93 -6.11
N VAL A 252 10.55 -4.20 -5.72
CA VAL A 252 11.65 -5.16 -5.89
C VAL A 252 11.14 -6.34 -6.69
N HIS A 253 11.88 -6.72 -7.72
CA HIS A 253 11.55 -7.82 -8.61
C HIS A 253 12.68 -8.85 -8.62
N ALA A 254 12.34 -10.14 -8.61
CA ALA A 254 13.27 -11.25 -8.66
C ALA A 254 12.73 -12.36 -9.56
N ARG A 255 13.62 -13.16 -10.16
CA ARG A 255 13.22 -14.31 -10.98
C ARG A 255 12.58 -15.42 -10.14
N GLU A 256 13.18 -15.74 -9.01
CA GLU A 256 12.72 -16.82 -8.13
C GLU A 256 11.93 -16.24 -6.95
N THR A 257 12.61 -15.58 -6.04
CA THR A 257 11.97 -14.92 -4.89
C THR A 257 12.79 -13.73 -4.39
N VAL A 258 12.11 -12.68 -3.98
CA VAL A 258 12.74 -11.49 -3.39
C VAL A 258 13.42 -11.78 -2.05
N TRP A 259 13.12 -12.92 -1.43
CA TRP A 259 13.68 -13.32 -0.13
C TRP A 259 15.09 -13.93 -0.21
N SER A 260 15.55 -14.34 -1.41
CA SER A 260 16.84 -15.05 -1.58
C SER A 260 18.06 -14.21 -1.15
N GLY A 261 17.98 -12.89 -1.17
CA GLY A 261 19.08 -12.00 -0.77
C GLY A 261 19.19 -11.71 0.73
N GLN A 262 18.27 -12.21 1.56
CA GLN A 262 18.19 -11.91 2.99
C GLN A 262 18.83 -12.97 3.91
N ARG A 263 19.24 -14.10 3.37
CA ARG A 263 19.87 -15.18 4.15
C ARG A 263 21.36 -14.90 4.35
N ARG A 264 21.69 -13.87 5.14
CA ARG A 264 23.01 -13.70 5.74
C ARG A 264 22.90 -13.06 7.10
#